data_957aea1d5f83fd4ebe9281ea65dd0f5c
#
_entry.id   957aea1d5f83fd4ebe9281ea65dd0f5c
#
_cell.length_a   1.000
_cell.length_b   1.000
_cell.length_c   1.000
_cell.angle_alpha   90.00
_cell.angle_beta   90.00
_cell.angle_gamma   90.00
#
_symmetry.space_group_name_H-M   'P 1'
#
loop_
_entity.id
_entity.type
_entity.pdbx_description
1 polymer ?
#
loop_
_entity_poly.entity_id
_entity_poly.type
_entity_poly.pdbx_seq_one_letter_code
_entity_poly.pdbx_strand_id
1 'polypeptide(L)'
;MKVISGPASSELAGRVAEGIGCQSVSVVLRVFPDGESYVRLEGDVCGEDVVVVQTTCPPMQEGKLFQLAFMVDAAKRAGACRVMAVVPYFAYSRQDKMFLSGEGISVESVVKMLGAVGVDELLTVNIHSDHVLSKFSFPVRSVSAVSLLADYFVSMGYSGAYALAPDKGAMYIAKEAQQVLGGDVGYLSKVRDRYTGQTVQ
;
A
#
# COMPACT_ATOMS: atom_id res chain seq x y z
N MET A 1 8.83 -20.36 -1.90
CA MET A 1 8.37 -18.93 -1.90
C MET A 1 9.58 -18.01 -1.95
N LYS A 2 9.50 -16.91 -2.70
CA LYS A 2 10.55 -15.89 -2.81
C LYS A 2 9.96 -14.48 -2.69
N VAL A 3 10.77 -13.53 -2.22
CA VAL A 3 10.37 -12.12 -2.08
C VAL A 3 11.07 -11.28 -3.14
N ILE A 4 10.33 -10.63 -4.02
CA ILE A 4 10.86 -9.65 -4.99
C ILE A 4 10.91 -8.29 -4.30
N SER A 5 12.12 -7.74 -4.24
CA SER A 5 12.42 -6.48 -3.57
C SER A 5 12.19 -5.30 -4.50
N GLY A 6 10.99 -4.71 -4.43
CA GLY A 6 10.66 -3.53 -5.20
C GLY A 6 11.52 -2.31 -4.83
N PRO A 7 11.96 -1.52 -5.83
CA PRO A 7 12.90 -0.41 -5.61
C PRO A 7 12.45 0.64 -4.59
N ALA A 8 11.12 0.86 -4.48
CA ALA A 8 10.56 1.80 -3.51
C ALA A 8 10.36 1.20 -2.10
N SER A 9 10.71 -0.09 -1.89
CA SER A 9 10.50 -0.81 -0.63
C SER A 9 11.61 -1.82 -0.34
N SER A 10 12.82 -1.60 -0.83
CA SER A 10 13.91 -2.59 -0.75
C SER A 10 14.24 -3.00 0.69
N GLU A 11 14.31 -2.06 1.62
CA GLU A 11 14.54 -2.34 3.03
C GLU A 11 13.41 -3.17 3.65
N LEU A 12 12.14 -2.77 3.43
CA LEU A 12 11.00 -3.51 3.94
C LEU A 12 10.92 -4.91 3.33
N ALA A 13 11.19 -5.06 2.02
CA ALA A 13 11.23 -6.36 1.35
C ALA A 13 12.27 -7.29 1.95
N GLY A 14 13.47 -6.76 2.26
CA GLY A 14 14.52 -7.51 2.94
C GLY A 14 14.07 -8.02 4.31
N ARG A 15 13.49 -7.14 5.13
CA ARG A 15 12.94 -7.51 6.46
C ARG A 15 11.78 -8.52 6.36
N VAL A 16 10.92 -8.40 5.35
CA VAL A 16 9.86 -9.37 5.10
C VAL A 16 10.45 -10.73 4.75
N ALA A 17 11.42 -10.77 3.82
CA ALA A 17 12.08 -12.01 3.43
C ALA A 17 12.76 -12.70 4.62
N GLU A 18 13.46 -11.95 5.46
CA GLU A 18 14.09 -12.44 6.69
C GLU A 18 13.04 -12.97 7.67
N GLY A 19 11.97 -12.19 7.93
CA GLY A 19 10.95 -12.54 8.91
C GLY A 19 10.15 -13.81 8.55
N ILE A 20 9.99 -14.10 7.26
CA ILE A 20 9.32 -15.33 6.79
C ILE A 20 10.29 -16.44 6.36
N GLY A 21 11.60 -16.24 6.51
CA GLY A 21 12.62 -17.24 6.18
C GLY A 21 12.73 -17.54 4.68
N CYS A 22 12.52 -16.55 3.81
CA CYS A 22 12.54 -16.70 2.35
C CYS A 22 13.71 -15.98 1.70
N GLN A 23 14.09 -16.43 0.50
CA GLN A 23 15.09 -15.73 -0.31
C GLN A 23 14.52 -14.45 -0.91
N SER A 24 15.35 -13.41 -0.94
CA SER A 24 15.04 -12.16 -1.66
C SER A 24 15.58 -12.22 -3.08
N VAL A 25 14.79 -11.74 -4.03
CA VAL A 25 15.14 -11.56 -5.44
C VAL A 25 15.26 -10.07 -5.72
N SER A 26 16.44 -9.64 -6.16
CA SER A 26 16.71 -8.24 -6.49
C SER A 26 16.06 -7.84 -7.81
N VAL A 27 15.85 -6.55 -7.96
CA VAL A 27 15.28 -5.93 -9.17
C VAL A 27 16.25 -4.90 -9.72
N VAL A 28 16.61 -5.01 -10.98
CA VAL A 28 17.25 -3.94 -11.73
C VAL A 28 16.16 -3.00 -12.21
N LEU A 29 16.20 -1.77 -11.72
CA LEU A 29 15.41 -0.65 -12.24
C LEU A 29 16.33 0.30 -13.00
N ARG A 30 15.95 0.64 -14.22
CA ARG A 30 16.54 1.74 -14.99
C ARG A 30 15.44 2.68 -15.46
N VAL A 31 15.73 3.95 -15.51
CA VAL A 31 14.86 4.94 -16.14
C VAL A 31 15.59 5.44 -17.37
N PHE A 32 14.96 5.30 -18.53
CA PHE A 32 15.51 5.77 -19.79
C PHE A 32 15.44 7.30 -19.89
N PRO A 33 16.18 7.92 -20.82
CA PRO A 33 16.18 9.38 -20.99
C PRO A 33 14.80 10.00 -21.30
N ASP A 34 13.89 9.23 -21.88
CA ASP A 34 12.49 9.58 -22.13
C ASP A 34 11.57 9.43 -20.92
N GLY A 35 12.10 8.90 -19.79
CA GLY A 35 11.37 8.70 -18.54
C GLY A 35 10.74 7.31 -18.38
N GLU A 36 10.85 6.42 -19.36
CA GLU A 36 10.32 5.06 -19.25
C GLU A 36 11.12 4.19 -18.26
N SER A 37 10.40 3.41 -17.47
CA SER A 37 11.02 2.47 -16.53
C SER A 37 11.28 1.11 -17.19
N TYR A 38 12.50 0.60 -17.05
CA TYR A 38 12.88 -0.77 -17.35
C TYR A 38 13.01 -1.56 -16.05
N VAL A 39 12.41 -2.76 -16.01
CA VAL A 39 12.45 -3.66 -14.85
C VAL A 39 12.96 -5.03 -15.29
N ARG A 40 13.90 -5.59 -14.50
CA ARG A 40 14.41 -6.97 -14.69
C ARG A 40 14.63 -7.62 -13.33
N LEU A 41 14.14 -8.84 -13.15
CA LEU A 41 14.41 -9.66 -11.96
C LEU A 41 15.83 -10.25 -12.05
N GLU A 42 16.55 -10.25 -10.92
CA GLU A 42 17.88 -10.84 -10.80
C GLU A 42 17.83 -12.13 -9.97
N GLY A 43 17.02 -13.08 -10.41
CA GLY A 43 16.88 -14.38 -9.77
C GLY A 43 15.80 -15.22 -10.42
N ASP A 44 15.89 -16.52 -10.25
CA ASP A 44 14.89 -17.45 -10.72
C ASP A 44 13.67 -17.47 -9.79
N VAL A 45 12.48 -17.47 -10.38
CA VAL A 45 11.18 -17.56 -9.68
C VAL A 45 10.28 -18.64 -10.29
N CYS A 46 10.81 -19.45 -11.21
CA CYS A 46 10.06 -20.52 -11.88
C CYS A 46 9.55 -21.55 -10.86
N GLY A 47 8.25 -21.85 -10.93
CA GLY A 47 7.60 -22.79 -10.03
C GLY A 47 7.41 -22.29 -8.59
N GLU A 48 7.76 -21.04 -8.30
CA GLU A 48 7.67 -20.47 -6.95
C GLU A 48 6.39 -19.64 -6.73
N ASP A 49 5.92 -19.64 -5.49
CA ASP A 49 5.07 -18.56 -4.99
C ASP A 49 5.93 -17.33 -4.71
N VAL A 50 5.50 -16.17 -5.15
CA VAL A 50 6.28 -14.94 -5.10
C VAL A 50 5.52 -13.83 -4.36
N VAL A 51 6.23 -13.10 -3.52
CA VAL A 51 5.74 -11.88 -2.88
C VAL A 51 6.49 -10.68 -3.45
N VAL A 52 5.78 -9.78 -4.14
CA VAL A 52 6.35 -8.51 -4.64
C VAL A 52 6.06 -7.41 -3.64
N VAL A 53 7.09 -6.85 -3.01
CA VAL A 53 6.93 -5.77 -2.02
C VAL A 53 7.29 -4.44 -2.67
N GLN A 54 6.29 -3.56 -2.87
CA GLN A 54 6.47 -2.25 -3.49
C GLN A 54 5.44 -1.24 -2.97
N THR A 55 5.87 -0.21 -2.25
CA THR A 55 5.00 0.91 -1.90
C THR A 55 4.75 1.81 -3.11
N THR A 56 3.57 2.42 -3.17
CA THR A 56 3.21 3.41 -4.20
C THR A 56 3.01 4.81 -3.61
N CYS A 57 3.68 5.10 -2.48
CA CYS A 57 3.61 6.41 -1.82
C CYS A 57 4.25 7.54 -2.68
N PRO A 58 3.86 8.80 -2.43
CA PRO A 58 4.53 9.96 -3.03
C PRO A 58 6.05 9.97 -2.80
N PRO A 59 6.83 10.63 -3.65
CA PRO A 59 6.47 11.12 -4.98
C PRO A 59 6.45 10.01 -6.04
N MET A 60 5.98 10.32 -7.26
CA MET A 60 5.98 9.42 -8.43
C MET A 60 5.12 8.16 -8.25
N GLN A 61 3.90 8.34 -7.76
CA GLN A 61 2.95 7.24 -7.51
C GLN A 61 2.69 6.40 -8.77
N GLU A 62 2.47 7.07 -9.91
CA GLU A 62 2.24 6.45 -11.21
C GLU A 62 3.43 5.58 -11.63
N GLY A 63 4.64 6.12 -11.55
CA GLY A 63 5.87 5.38 -11.88
C GLY A 63 6.03 4.13 -11.02
N LYS A 64 5.78 4.24 -9.71
CA LYS A 64 5.84 3.11 -8.77
C LYS A 64 4.77 2.06 -9.04
N LEU A 65 3.56 2.47 -9.46
CA LEU A 65 2.50 1.55 -9.87
C LEU A 65 2.88 0.79 -11.14
N PHE A 66 3.43 1.48 -12.16
CA PHE A 66 3.92 0.80 -13.36
C PHE A 66 5.09 -0.13 -13.05
N GLN A 67 6.03 0.29 -12.21
CA GLN A 67 7.12 -0.59 -11.76
C GLN A 67 6.59 -1.84 -11.06
N LEU A 68 5.57 -1.71 -10.19
CA LEU A 68 4.90 -2.85 -9.57
C LEU A 68 4.30 -3.78 -10.64
N ALA A 69 3.55 -3.22 -11.59
CA ALA A 69 2.94 -3.99 -12.67
C ALA A 69 4.00 -4.75 -13.50
N PHE A 70 5.12 -4.10 -13.84
CA PHE A 70 6.22 -4.72 -14.58
C PHE A 70 6.92 -5.83 -13.78
N MET A 71 7.09 -5.67 -12.46
CA MET A 71 7.63 -6.74 -11.62
C MET A 71 6.72 -7.95 -11.56
N VAL A 72 5.40 -7.74 -11.47
CA VAL A 72 4.40 -8.82 -11.48
C VAL A 72 4.40 -9.54 -12.83
N ASP A 73 4.34 -8.81 -13.95
CA ASP A 73 4.40 -9.39 -15.30
C ASP A 73 5.70 -10.17 -15.51
N ALA A 74 6.84 -9.62 -15.09
CA ALA A 74 8.14 -10.31 -15.17
C ALA A 74 8.15 -11.60 -14.36
N ALA A 75 7.58 -11.60 -13.14
CA ALA A 75 7.48 -12.81 -12.32
C ALA A 75 6.60 -13.87 -12.98
N LYS A 76 5.43 -13.48 -13.51
CA LYS A 76 4.53 -14.40 -14.23
C LYS A 76 5.19 -14.98 -15.48
N ARG A 77 5.86 -14.16 -16.28
CA ARG A 77 6.61 -14.62 -17.48
C ARG A 77 7.77 -15.53 -17.11
N ALA A 78 8.40 -15.32 -15.95
CA ALA A 78 9.45 -16.20 -15.44
C ALA A 78 8.91 -17.50 -14.83
N GLY A 79 7.60 -17.77 -14.88
CA GLY A 79 6.97 -19.00 -14.44
C GLY A 79 6.62 -19.06 -12.95
N ALA A 80 6.46 -17.92 -12.28
CA ALA A 80 5.93 -17.90 -10.91
C ALA A 80 4.51 -18.50 -10.86
N CYS A 81 4.27 -19.41 -9.91
CA CYS A 81 2.97 -20.07 -9.74
C CYS A 81 1.91 -19.09 -9.24
N ARG A 82 2.25 -18.32 -8.22
CA ARG A 82 1.39 -17.34 -7.58
C ARG A 82 2.16 -16.06 -7.28
N VAL A 83 1.54 -14.90 -7.49
CA VAL A 83 2.14 -13.61 -7.21
C VAL A 83 1.24 -12.81 -6.25
N MET A 84 1.72 -12.61 -5.02
CA MET A 84 1.12 -11.71 -4.05
C MET A 84 1.81 -10.34 -4.13
N ALA A 85 1.03 -9.27 -4.27
CA ALA A 85 1.54 -7.90 -4.14
C ALA A 85 1.39 -7.39 -2.70
N VAL A 86 2.49 -7.00 -2.08
CA VAL A 86 2.49 -6.28 -0.79
C VAL A 86 2.74 -4.81 -1.07
N VAL A 87 1.70 -4.00 -0.91
CA VAL A 87 1.69 -2.58 -1.26
C VAL A 87 1.35 -1.76 -0.01
N PRO A 88 2.34 -1.43 0.84
CA PRO A 88 2.07 -0.77 2.13
C PRO A 88 1.25 0.50 2.01
N TYR A 89 1.60 1.40 1.10
CA TYR A 89 0.76 2.52 0.72
C TYR A 89 0.18 2.28 -0.66
N PHE A 90 -1.15 2.16 -0.73
CA PHE A 90 -1.88 1.93 -1.99
C PHE A 90 -2.39 3.27 -2.54
N ALA A 91 -1.73 3.76 -3.60
CA ALA A 91 -2.10 5.01 -4.25
C ALA A 91 -3.50 4.94 -4.88
N TYR A 92 -4.13 6.10 -5.07
CA TYR A 92 -5.47 6.29 -5.64
C TYR A 92 -6.63 5.74 -4.80
N SER A 93 -6.38 5.15 -3.63
CA SER A 93 -7.44 4.66 -2.74
C SER A 93 -8.39 5.75 -2.21
N ARG A 94 -8.04 7.04 -2.37
CA ARG A 94 -8.89 8.18 -1.99
C ARG A 94 -9.98 8.51 -3.01
N GLN A 95 -9.81 8.08 -4.28
CA GLN A 95 -10.80 8.25 -5.32
C GLN A 95 -11.51 6.92 -5.58
N ASP A 96 -12.36 6.56 -4.63
CA ASP A 96 -13.09 5.30 -4.53
C ASP A 96 -14.54 5.38 -5.05
N LYS A 97 -14.98 6.61 -5.40
CA LYS A 97 -16.32 6.90 -5.94
C LYS A 97 -16.30 8.19 -6.76
N MET A 98 -17.31 8.36 -7.60
CA MET A 98 -17.57 9.63 -8.27
C MET A 98 -18.19 10.64 -7.29
N PHE A 99 -17.68 11.86 -7.26
CA PHE A 99 -18.22 12.99 -6.54
C PHE A 99 -18.95 13.96 -7.49
N LEU A 100 -18.43 14.08 -8.73
CA LEU A 100 -18.99 14.91 -9.80
C LEU A 100 -19.19 14.08 -11.06
N SER A 101 -20.15 14.47 -11.89
CA SER A 101 -20.37 13.83 -13.20
C SER A 101 -19.13 13.91 -14.07
N GLY A 102 -18.75 12.80 -14.70
CA GLY A 102 -17.57 12.70 -15.56
C GLY A 102 -16.27 12.32 -14.87
N GLU A 103 -16.25 12.20 -13.54
CA GLU A 103 -15.07 11.67 -12.83
C GLU A 103 -14.90 10.18 -13.05
N GLY A 104 -13.64 9.74 -13.16
CA GLY A 104 -13.29 8.33 -13.07
C GLY A 104 -13.19 7.84 -11.62
N ILE A 105 -13.28 6.54 -11.41
CA ILE A 105 -12.95 5.90 -10.13
C ILE A 105 -11.54 5.32 -10.26
N SER A 106 -10.53 6.14 -9.92
CA SER A 106 -9.12 5.82 -10.21
C SER A 106 -8.66 4.52 -9.57
N VAL A 107 -9.12 4.21 -8.36
CA VAL A 107 -8.76 2.97 -7.69
C VAL A 107 -9.23 1.73 -8.46
N GLU A 108 -10.40 1.77 -9.10
CA GLU A 108 -10.88 0.64 -9.92
C GLU A 108 -10.00 0.42 -11.15
N SER A 109 -9.51 1.50 -11.78
CA SER A 109 -8.60 1.40 -12.91
C SER A 109 -7.26 0.77 -12.50
N VAL A 110 -6.71 1.18 -11.35
CA VAL A 110 -5.49 0.58 -10.79
C VAL A 110 -5.69 -0.89 -10.45
N VAL A 111 -6.80 -1.25 -9.80
CA VAL A 111 -7.11 -2.65 -9.46
C VAL A 111 -7.23 -3.52 -10.70
N LYS A 112 -7.94 -3.04 -11.75
CA LYS A 112 -8.08 -3.75 -13.03
C LYS A 112 -6.71 -3.97 -13.70
N MET A 113 -5.85 -2.95 -13.70
CA MET A 113 -4.49 -3.07 -14.23
C MET A 113 -3.69 -4.14 -13.48
N LEU A 114 -3.69 -4.12 -12.15
CA LEU A 114 -2.96 -5.10 -11.35
C LEU A 114 -3.48 -6.54 -11.56
N GLY A 115 -4.80 -6.71 -11.64
CA GLY A 115 -5.39 -8.02 -11.98
C GLY A 115 -5.00 -8.48 -13.38
N ALA A 116 -4.99 -7.58 -14.38
CA ALA A 116 -4.64 -7.90 -15.76
C ALA A 116 -3.18 -8.34 -15.94
N VAL A 117 -2.24 -7.80 -15.14
CA VAL A 117 -0.83 -8.23 -15.17
C VAL A 117 -0.56 -9.48 -14.34
N GLY A 118 -1.57 -10.01 -13.63
CA GLY A 118 -1.50 -11.31 -12.95
C GLY A 118 -1.25 -11.25 -11.44
N VAL A 119 -1.67 -10.19 -10.76
CA VAL A 119 -1.73 -10.21 -9.28
C VAL A 119 -2.79 -11.21 -8.84
N ASP A 120 -2.39 -12.22 -8.06
CA ASP A 120 -3.30 -13.23 -7.51
C ASP A 120 -3.86 -12.85 -6.13
N GLU A 121 -3.12 -12.05 -5.36
CA GLU A 121 -3.53 -11.55 -4.04
C GLU A 121 -2.82 -10.24 -3.74
N LEU A 122 -3.46 -9.35 -2.96
CA LEU A 122 -2.84 -8.11 -2.50
C LEU A 122 -2.97 -7.94 -0.99
N LEU A 123 -1.90 -7.47 -0.37
CA LEU A 123 -1.89 -7.02 1.02
C LEU A 123 -1.47 -5.55 1.05
N THR A 124 -2.22 -4.74 1.77
CA THR A 124 -1.92 -3.32 2.00
C THR A 124 -1.99 -2.97 3.48
N VAL A 125 -1.54 -1.78 3.86
CA VAL A 125 -1.54 -1.32 5.25
C VAL A 125 -2.43 -0.08 5.37
N ASN A 126 -3.37 -0.11 6.33
CA ASN A 126 -4.27 1.01 6.64
C ASN A 126 -4.87 1.65 5.37
N ILE A 127 -5.54 0.87 4.53
CA ILE A 127 -6.17 1.38 3.32
C ILE A 127 -7.13 2.53 3.66
N HIS A 128 -7.26 3.51 2.77
CA HIS A 128 -8.03 4.72 3.03
C HIS A 128 -9.48 4.47 3.47
N SER A 129 -10.11 3.44 2.93
CA SER A 129 -11.50 3.06 3.24
C SER A 129 -11.69 1.57 2.93
N ASP A 130 -12.37 0.84 3.80
CA ASP A 130 -12.71 -0.58 3.59
C ASP A 130 -13.58 -0.79 2.34
N HIS A 131 -14.34 0.24 1.92
CA HIS A 131 -15.07 0.21 0.66
C HIS A 131 -14.17 -0.06 -0.55
N VAL A 132 -12.92 0.40 -0.51
CA VAL A 132 -11.95 0.13 -1.58
C VAL A 132 -11.68 -1.38 -1.74
N LEU A 133 -11.70 -2.14 -0.64
CA LEU A 133 -11.47 -3.59 -0.69
C LEU A 133 -12.50 -4.33 -1.56
N SER A 134 -13.75 -3.83 -1.61
CA SER A 134 -14.80 -4.40 -2.45
C SER A 134 -14.60 -4.18 -3.96
N LYS A 135 -13.63 -3.32 -4.36
CA LYS A 135 -13.32 -3.05 -5.77
C LYS A 135 -12.37 -4.07 -6.39
N PHE A 136 -11.74 -4.90 -5.57
CA PHE A 136 -10.79 -5.89 -6.05
C PHE A 136 -11.51 -7.12 -6.62
N SER A 137 -11.05 -7.59 -7.78
CA SER A 137 -11.52 -8.82 -8.42
C SER A 137 -10.73 -10.06 -7.98
N PHE A 138 -9.75 -9.88 -7.10
CA PHE A 138 -8.90 -10.91 -6.52
C PHE A 138 -8.80 -10.70 -4.99
N PRO A 139 -8.39 -11.69 -4.21
CA PRO A 139 -8.25 -11.58 -2.76
C PRO A 139 -7.39 -10.37 -2.35
N VAL A 140 -7.91 -9.59 -1.42
CA VAL A 140 -7.22 -8.42 -0.87
C VAL A 140 -7.39 -8.36 0.63
N ARG A 141 -6.33 -7.96 1.33
CA ARG A 141 -6.34 -7.72 2.78
C ARG A 141 -5.69 -6.39 3.11
N SER A 142 -6.27 -5.67 4.07
CA SER A 142 -5.65 -4.52 4.70
C SER A 142 -5.33 -4.86 6.15
N VAL A 143 -4.08 -4.67 6.55
CA VAL A 143 -3.65 -4.81 7.94
C VAL A 143 -3.45 -3.44 8.57
N SER A 144 -3.64 -3.35 9.88
CA SER A 144 -3.36 -2.11 10.61
C SER A 144 -1.92 -2.12 11.14
N ALA A 145 -1.23 -0.99 11.00
CA ALA A 145 0.04 -0.72 11.66
C ALA A 145 -0.13 0.20 12.89
N VAL A 146 -1.37 0.59 13.22
CA VAL A 146 -1.63 1.60 14.25
C VAL A 146 -1.19 1.13 15.62
N SER A 147 -1.51 -0.11 15.99
CA SER A 147 -1.10 -0.67 17.28
C SER A 147 0.42 -0.73 17.42
N LEU A 148 1.13 -1.15 16.36
CA LEU A 148 2.60 -1.19 16.34
C LEU A 148 3.22 0.21 16.50
N LEU A 149 2.64 1.21 15.85
CA LEU A 149 3.07 2.60 15.98
C LEU A 149 2.78 3.14 17.39
N ALA A 150 1.64 2.81 17.96
CA ALA A 150 1.28 3.20 19.32
C ALA A 150 2.21 2.55 20.35
N ASP A 151 2.54 1.27 20.22
CA ASP A 151 3.53 0.57 21.06
C ASP A 151 4.90 1.24 21.00
N TYR A 152 5.32 1.68 19.80
CA TYR A 152 6.56 2.44 19.66
C TYR A 152 6.51 3.74 20.47
N PHE A 153 5.42 4.51 20.43
CA PHE A 153 5.27 5.70 21.24
C PHE A 153 5.24 5.41 22.76
N VAL A 154 4.59 4.32 23.17
CA VAL A 154 4.63 3.87 24.58
C VAL A 154 6.06 3.57 25.00
N SER A 155 6.86 2.90 24.18
CA SER A 155 8.27 2.62 24.45
C SER A 155 9.15 3.87 24.56
N MET A 156 8.72 4.97 23.92
CA MET A 156 9.36 6.30 24.05
C MET A 156 8.89 7.12 25.27
N GLY A 157 8.02 6.57 26.10
CA GLY A 157 7.52 7.24 27.31
C GLY A 157 6.22 8.02 27.14
N TYR A 158 5.49 7.85 26.02
CA TYR A 158 4.21 8.52 25.77
C TYR A 158 2.99 7.70 26.20
N SER A 159 3.12 6.83 27.22
CA SER A 159 1.98 6.17 27.84
C SER A 159 1.01 7.20 28.40
N GLY A 160 -0.29 7.01 28.22
CA GLY A 160 -1.34 7.94 28.62
C GLY A 160 -1.54 9.13 27.67
N ALA A 161 -0.85 9.17 26.52
CA ALA A 161 -1.01 10.25 25.56
C ALA A 161 -2.42 10.28 24.94
N TYR A 162 -2.89 11.49 24.62
CA TYR A 162 -4.16 11.71 23.95
C TYR A 162 -4.07 11.38 22.46
N ALA A 163 -4.94 10.49 21.98
CA ALA A 163 -5.01 10.13 20.57
C ALA A 163 -5.96 11.06 19.81
N LEU A 164 -5.43 11.98 19.01
CA LEU A 164 -6.22 12.99 18.28
C LEU A 164 -6.34 12.64 16.80
N ALA A 165 -7.57 12.37 16.32
CA ALA A 165 -7.85 12.23 14.90
C ALA A 165 -7.97 13.60 14.20
N PRO A 166 -7.47 13.74 12.95
CA PRO A 166 -7.56 15.00 12.19
C PRO A 166 -8.99 15.33 11.73
N ASP A 167 -9.88 14.36 11.73
CA ASP A 167 -11.30 14.52 11.45
C ASP A 167 -12.08 13.29 11.96
N LYS A 168 -13.43 13.36 11.87
CA LYS A 168 -14.33 12.28 12.31
C LYS A 168 -14.11 10.96 11.52
N GLY A 169 -13.68 11.03 10.26
CA GLY A 169 -13.42 9.86 9.42
C GLY A 169 -12.25 9.01 9.92
N ALA A 170 -11.23 9.65 10.52
CA ALA A 170 -10.07 8.98 11.07
C ALA A 170 -10.23 8.54 12.53
N MET A 171 -11.43 8.69 13.13
CA MET A 171 -11.67 8.39 14.53
C MET A 171 -11.43 6.92 14.89
N TYR A 172 -11.65 5.99 13.96
CA TYR A 172 -11.39 4.57 14.18
C TYR A 172 -9.88 4.30 14.40
N ILE A 173 -9.00 4.99 13.67
CA ILE A 173 -7.54 4.91 13.83
C ILE A 173 -7.12 5.46 15.21
N ALA A 174 -7.67 6.62 15.59
CA ALA A 174 -7.35 7.20 16.89
C ALA A 174 -7.84 6.31 18.06
N LYS A 175 -8.99 5.65 17.91
CA LYS A 175 -9.47 4.69 18.91
C LYS A 175 -8.57 3.46 19.02
N GLU A 176 -8.08 2.93 17.91
CA GLU A 176 -7.14 1.81 17.91
C GLU A 176 -5.83 2.22 18.62
N ALA A 177 -5.29 3.41 18.31
CA ALA A 177 -4.11 3.93 19.00
C ALA A 177 -4.35 4.14 20.50
N GLN A 178 -5.51 4.69 20.87
CA GLN A 178 -5.89 4.91 22.26
C GLN A 178 -5.90 3.63 23.10
N GLN A 179 -6.33 2.50 22.52
CA GLN A 179 -6.34 1.21 23.22
C GLN A 179 -4.94 0.79 23.68
N VAL A 180 -3.89 1.18 22.98
CA VAL A 180 -2.49 0.89 23.31
C VAL A 180 -1.88 2.00 24.18
N LEU A 181 -2.14 3.27 23.85
CA LEU A 181 -1.60 4.42 24.57
C LEU A 181 -2.17 4.55 25.98
N GLY A 182 -3.44 4.17 26.19
CA GLY A 182 -4.11 4.21 27.50
C GLY A 182 -4.63 5.61 27.91
N GLY A 183 -4.50 6.64 27.06
CA GLY A 183 -5.05 7.98 27.29
C GLY A 183 -6.46 8.16 26.73
N ASP A 184 -6.88 9.41 26.56
CA ASP A 184 -8.16 9.77 25.94
C ASP A 184 -8.07 9.86 24.42
N VAL A 185 -9.22 9.99 23.74
CA VAL A 185 -9.33 10.06 22.29
C VAL A 185 -10.33 11.12 21.85
N GLY A 186 -10.04 11.80 20.76
CA GLY A 186 -10.95 12.77 20.15
C GLY A 186 -10.61 13.06 18.70
N TYR A 187 -11.35 13.99 18.10
CA TYR A 187 -11.13 14.42 16.73
C TYR A 187 -11.36 15.92 16.55
N LEU A 188 -10.74 16.49 15.51
CA LEU A 188 -10.96 17.87 15.11
C LEU A 188 -12.18 17.98 14.19
N SER A 189 -13.02 18.99 14.44
CA SER A 189 -14.14 19.30 13.54
C SER A 189 -13.61 19.89 12.24
N LYS A 190 -14.06 19.33 11.10
CA LYS A 190 -13.57 19.70 9.77
C LYS A 190 -14.75 19.90 8.83
N VAL A 191 -14.84 21.09 8.24
CA VAL A 191 -15.78 21.40 7.18
C VAL A 191 -15.02 21.57 5.88
N ARG A 192 -15.38 20.78 4.85
CA ARG A 192 -14.76 20.83 3.54
C ARG A 192 -15.77 21.35 2.51
N ASP A 193 -15.38 22.41 1.80
CA ASP A 193 -16.07 22.81 0.58
C ASP A 193 -15.79 21.78 -0.53
N ARG A 194 -16.87 21.18 -1.05
CA ARG A 194 -16.75 20.10 -2.06
C ARG A 194 -16.36 20.61 -3.44
N TYR A 195 -16.59 21.90 -3.76
CA TYR A 195 -16.27 22.50 -5.05
C TYR A 195 -14.86 23.06 -5.10
N THR A 196 -14.43 23.74 -4.06
CA THR A 196 -13.09 24.37 -4.00
C THR A 196 -12.04 23.45 -3.41
N GLY A 197 -12.44 22.40 -2.69
CA GLY A 197 -11.55 21.54 -1.93
C GLY A 197 -10.96 22.20 -0.68
N GLN A 198 -11.29 23.46 -0.42
CA GLN A 198 -10.81 24.18 0.75
C GLN A 198 -11.41 23.60 2.03
N THR A 199 -10.61 23.58 3.08
CA THR A 199 -10.96 23.02 4.37
C THR A 199 -10.80 24.07 5.45
N VAL A 200 -11.78 24.15 6.35
CA VAL A 200 -11.73 24.93 7.59
C VAL A 200 -11.77 23.94 8.75
N GLN A 201 -10.84 24.07 9.66
CA GLN A 201 -10.75 23.31 10.92
C GLN A 201 -11.09 24.22 12.09
#